data_88f62b94eec396fb20ffef6df3e14d9d
#
_entry.id   88f62b94eec396fb20ffef6df3e14d9d
#
_cell.length_a   1.000
_cell.length_b   1.000
_cell.length_c   1.000
_cell.angle_alpha   90.00
_cell.angle_beta   90.00
_cell.angle_gamma   90.00
#
_symmetry.space_group_name_H-M   'P 1'
#
loop_
_entity.id
_entity.type
_entity.pdbx_description
1 polymer ?
#
loop_
_entity_poly.entity_id
_entity_poly.type
_entity_poly.pdbx_seq_one_letter_code
_entity_poly.pdbx_strand_id
1 'polypeptide(L)'
;MKYYLFGTKFKDKEFENQDTGYLINEINSQDEITENQFEDMILKNFQNELFKYSLIVLFDENSNLLFRTFLMPTGEKENEKTVLTPFTGIPSIQEKKQIYLAVCFWNDAIENLKENDFDYPKINVSKLEEEIKNSKRV
;
A
#
# COMPACT_ATOMS: atom_id res chain seq x y z
N MET A 1 -17.78 4.30 -4.85
CA MET A 1 -16.62 3.45 -5.20
C MET A 1 -15.85 3.08 -3.94
N LYS A 2 -15.36 1.86 -3.90
CA LYS A 2 -14.59 1.37 -2.77
C LYS A 2 -13.10 1.30 -3.14
N TYR A 3 -12.24 1.71 -2.22
CA TYR A 3 -10.79 1.67 -2.38
C TYR A 3 -10.17 1.01 -1.17
N TYR A 4 -8.98 0.45 -1.36
CA TYR A 4 -8.22 -0.18 -0.29
C TYR A 4 -6.89 0.51 -0.13
N LEU A 5 -6.63 1.02 1.06
CA LEU A 5 -5.34 1.61 1.44
C LEU A 5 -4.50 0.50 2.07
N PHE A 6 -3.35 0.23 1.48
CA PHE A 6 -2.50 -0.90 1.86
C PHE A 6 -1.08 -0.44 2.13
N GLY A 7 -0.50 -0.92 3.22
CA GLY A 7 0.89 -0.58 3.59
C GLY A 7 1.80 -1.77 3.39
N THR A 8 3.01 -1.53 2.88
CA THR A 8 4.01 -2.56 2.66
C THR A 8 5.26 -2.31 3.48
N LYS A 9 5.90 -3.39 3.93
CA LYS A 9 7.23 -3.35 4.54
C LYS A 9 8.13 -4.29 3.77
N PHE A 10 9.11 -3.72 3.07
CA PHE A 10 10.02 -4.53 2.27
C PHE A 10 11.15 -5.04 3.17
N LYS A 11 11.46 -6.33 3.03
CA LYS A 11 12.48 -7.02 3.82
C LYS A 11 12.28 -6.80 5.33
N ASP A 12 11.06 -7.06 5.77
CA ASP A 12 10.68 -6.92 7.19
C ASP A 12 11.47 -7.93 8.03
N LYS A 13 12.28 -7.44 8.95
CA LYS A 13 13.14 -8.27 9.81
C LYS A 13 12.35 -9.17 10.75
N GLU A 14 11.15 -8.74 11.15
CA GLU A 14 10.27 -9.54 12.01
C GLU A 14 9.78 -10.81 11.30
N PHE A 15 9.84 -10.83 9.96
CA PHE A 15 9.40 -11.94 9.14
C PHE A 15 10.53 -12.48 8.24
N GLU A 16 11.73 -12.61 8.80
CA GLU A 16 12.88 -13.21 8.13
C GLU A 16 13.30 -12.50 6.83
N ASN A 17 13.17 -11.18 6.80
CA ASN A 17 13.47 -10.33 5.65
C ASN A 17 12.54 -10.58 4.45
N GLN A 18 11.33 -11.02 4.75
CA GLN A 18 10.26 -11.19 3.76
C GLN A 18 9.54 -9.85 3.52
N ASP A 19 9.03 -9.65 2.31
CA ASP A 19 8.14 -8.51 2.04
C ASP A 19 6.77 -8.79 2.65
N THR A 20 6.30 -7.88 3.50
CA THR A 20 5.02 -8.01 4.19
C THR A 20 4.08 -6.87 3.82
N GLY A 21 2.79 -7.09 4.02
CA GLY A 21 1.78 -6.08 3.72
C GLY A 21 0.57 -6.19 4.60
N TYR A 22 -0.11 -5.06 4.78
CA TYR A 22 -1.24 -4.95 5.69
C TYR A 22 -2.30 -4.01 5.11
N LEU A 23 -3.56 -4.44 5.19
CA LEU A 23 -4.66 -3.54 4.85
C LEU A 23 -4.78 -2.47 5.96
N ILE A 24 -4.63 -1.21 5.58
CA ILE A 24 -4.71 -0.09 6.52
C ILE A 24 -6.16 0.34 6.68
N ASN A 25 -6.88 0.52 5.57
CA ASN A 25 -8.25 1.01 5.62
C ASN A 25 -9.00 0.72 4.31
N GLU A 26 -10.33 0.59 4.42
CA GLU A 26 -11.24 0.63 3.28
C GLU A 26 -11.79 2.04 3.19
N ILE A 27 -11.85 2.59 1.98
CA ILE A 27 -12.29 3.95 1.73
C ILE A 27 -13.49 3.91 0.79
N ASN A 28 -14.58 4.55 1.18
CA ASN A 28 -15.75 4.72 0.32
C ASN A 28 -15.73 6.14 -0.20
N SER A 29 -15.76 6.31 -1.52
CA SER A 29 -15.74 7.60 -2.18
C SER A 29 -16.85 7.66 -3.22
N GLN A 30 -17.49 8.82 -3.36
CA GLN A 30 -18.50 9.02 -4.39
C GLN A 30 -17.85 9.20 -5.76
N ASP A 31 -16.68 9.80 -5.77
CA ASP A 31 -15.93 10.10 -6.98
C ASP A 31 -14.62 9.34 -7.04
N GLU A 32 -14.04 9.27 -8.22
CA GLU A 32 -12.72 8.67 -8.44
C GLU A 32 -11.66 9.44 -7.66
N ILE A 33 -10.80 8.72 -6.95
CA ILE A 33 -9.72 9.32 -6.17
C ILE A 33 -8.55 9.63 -7.11
N THR A 34 -8.18 10.90 -7.20
CA THR A 34 -7.03 11.36 -7.99
C THR A 34 -5.74 11.20 -7.18
N GLU A 35 -4.60 11.29 -7.86
CA GLU A 35 -3.27 11.26 -7.23
C GLU A 35 -3.15 12.32 -6.13
N ASN A 36 -3.58 13.56 -6.41
CA ASN A 36 -3.53 14.65 -5.43
C ASN A 36 -4.43 14.40 -4.23
N GLN A 37 -5.60 13.84 -4.45
CA GLN A 37 -6.52 13.49 -3.35
C GLN A 37 -5.95 12.38 -2.49
N PHE A 38 -5.29 11.39 -3.09
CA PHE A 38 -4.61 10.33 -2.37
C PHE A 38 -3.50 10.91 -1.48
N GLU A 39 -2.65 11.77 -2.03
CA GLU A 39 -1.59 12.43 -1.29
C GLU A 39 -2.13 13.26 -0.12
N ASP A 40 -3.15 14.08 -0.37
CA ASP A 40 -3.79 14.90 0.68
C ASP A 40 -4.37 14.05 1.81
N MET A 41 -4.99 12.93 1.46
CA MET A 41 -5.56 12.01 2.43
C MET A 41 -4.48 11.42 3.34
N ILE A 42 -3.34 11.02 2.76
CA ILE A 42 -2.22 10.48 3.51
C ILE A 42 -1.68 11.53 4.49
N LEU A 43 -1.47 12.75 4.02
CA LEU A 43 -0.92 13.83 4.84
C LEU A 43 -1.84 14.24 5.98
N LYS A 44 -3.16 14.30 5.73
CA LYS A 44 -4.12 14.77 6.72
C LYS A 44 -4.44 13.74 7.80
N ASN A 45 -4.55 12.47 7.42
CA ASN A 45 -5.14 11.46 8.30
C ASN A 45 -4.13 10.49 8.91
N PHE A 46 -2.99 10.26 8.24
CA PHE A 46 -2.14 9.13 8.59
C PHE A 46 -0.65 9.44 8.70
N GLN A 47 -0.25 10.69 8.60
CA GLN A 47 1.16 11.08 8.42
C GLN A 47 2.15 10.35 9.32
N ASN A 48 1.93 10.35 10.64
CA ASN A 48 2.86 9.75 11.60
C ASN A 48 2.78 8.22 11.64
N GLU A 49 1.58 7.67 11.45
CA GLU A 49 1.35 6.23 11.52
C GLU A 49 1.91 5.50 10.30
N LEU A 50 1.90 6.16 9.14
CA LEU A 50 2.30 5.52 7.88
C LEU A 50 3.80 5.58 7.62
N PHE A 51 4.54 6.34 8.40
CA PHE A 51 6.01 6.45 8.25
C PHE A 51 6.72 5.10 8.39
N LYS A 52 6.13 4.17 9.12
CA LYS A 52 6.68 2.82 9.33
C LYS A 52 6.64 1.93 8.08
N TYR A 53 5.82 2.29 7.09
CA TYR A 53 5.70 1.49 5.87
C TYR A 53 6.72 1.93 4.82
N SER A 54 7.21 0.95 4.04
CA SER A 54 8.11 1.24 2.92
C SER A 54 7.39 1.95 1.79
N LEU A 55 6.18 1.46 1.44
CA LEU A 55 5.27 2.13 0.53
C LEU A 55 3.85 2.05 1.07
N ILE A 56 3.06 3.07 0.78
CA ILE A 56 1.62 3.07 0.99
C ILE A 56 0.99 3.10 -0.40
N VAL A 57 0.08 2.18 -0.67
CA VAL A 57 -0.51 2.02 -2.00
C VAL A 57 -2.03 2.07 -1.95
N LEU A 58 -2.64 2.46 -3.06
CA LEU A 58 -4.08 2.52 -3.21
C LEU A 58 -4.53 1.56 -4.31
N PHE A 59 -5.44 0.66 -3.95
CA PHE A 59 -6.15 -0.21 -4.89
C PHE A 59 -7.59 0.23 -5.02
N ASP A 60 -8.19 0.09 -6.20
CA ASP A 60 -9.61 0.27 -6.35
C ASP A 60 -10.38 -1.03 -6.04
N GLU A 61 -11.69 -1.01 -6.12
CA GLU A 61 -12.54 -2.17 -5.82
C GLU A 61 -12.34 -3.34 -6.77
N ASN A 62 -11.78 -3.09 -7.95
CA ASN A 62 -11.45 -4.12 -8.95
C ASN A 62 -10.00 -4.57 -8.84
N SER A 63 -9.31 -4.21 -7.76
CA SER A 63 -7.93 -4.57 -7.48
C SER A 63 -6.91 -4.00 -8.47
N ASN A 64 -7.24 -2.86 -9.09
CA ASN A 64 -6.27 -2.11 -9.87
C ASN A 64 -5.37 -1.32 -8.92
N LEU A 65 -4.07 -1.46 -9.06
CA LEU A 65 -3.09 -0.68 -8.32
C LEU A 65 -2.98 0.71 -8.98
N LEU A 66 -3.39 1.74 -8.26
CA LEU A 66 -3.50 3.08 -8.81
C LEU A 66 -2.28 3.95 -8.54
N PHE A 67 -1.95 4.12 -7.27
CA PHE A 67 -0.90 5.05 -6.83
C PHE A 67 -0.09 4.46 -5.69
N ARG A 68 1.13 4.96 -5.55
CA ARG A 68 1.95 4.67 -4.36
C ARG A 68 2.53 5.96 -3.82
N THR A 69 2.80 5.98 -2.54
CA THR A 69 3.57 7.05 -1.89
C THR A 69 4.46 6.45 -0.81
N PHE A 70 5.51 7.17 -0.47
CA PHE A 70 6.29 6.92 0.74
C PHE A 70 6.58 8.26 1.40
N LEU A 71 6.72 8.24 2.72
CA LEU A 71 6.94 9.45 3.50
C LEU A 71 8.41 9.54 3.91
N MET A 72 9.01 10.69 3.67
CA MET A 72 10.40 10.95 4.07
C MET A 72 10.49 12.14 4.99
N PRO A 73 11.37 12.10 6.01
CA PRO A 73 11.61 13.25 6.85
C PRO A 73 12.32 14.36 6.04
N THR A 74 11.86 15.59 6.23
CA THR A 74 12.45 16.77 5.57
C THR A 74 13.71 17.29 6.28
N GLY A 75 13.97 16.80 7.47
CA GLY A 75 15.00 17.37 8.37
C GLY A 75 14.51 18.51 9.21
N GLU A 76 13.29 18.99 8.99
CA GLU A 76 12.66 20.05 9.77
C GLU A 76 11.79 19.45 10.87
N LYS A 77 11.61 20.23 11.95
CA LYS A 77 10.70 19.87 13.03
C LYS A 77 9.73 21.00 13.29
N GLU A 78 8.47 20.64 13.46
CA GLU A 78 7.41 21.56 13.84
C GLU A 78 6.76 21.03 15.11
N ASN A 79 6.75 21.85 16.18
CA ASN A 79 6.24 21.45 17.51
C ASN A 79 6.85 20.14 18.01
N GLU A 80 8.16 19.96 17.84
CA GLU A 80 8.94 18.78 18.21
C GLU A 80 8.60 17.52 17.40
N LYS A 81 7.74 17.63 16.37
CA LYS A 81 7.40 16.53 15.47
C LYS A 81 8.18 16.65 14.18
N THR A 82 8.64 15.51 13.66
CA THR A 82 9.29 15.45 12.35
C THR A 82 8.31 15.82 11.26
N VAL A 83 8.69 16.76 10.39
CA VAL A 83 7.89 17.11 9.21
C VAL A 83 8.21 16.09 8.12
N LEU A 84 7.17 15.45 7.58
CA LEU A 84 7.28 14.44 6.54
C LEU A 84 6.81 15.01 5.22
N THR A 85 7.45 14.57 4.14
CA THR A 85 7.05 14.91 2.78
C THR A 85 6.74 13.65 1.98
N PRO A 86 5.67 13.64 1.20
CA PRO A 86 5.29 12.47 0.41
C PRO A 86 6.00 12.47 -0.96
N PHE A 87 6.30 11.27 -1.45
CA PHE A 87 6.74 11.04 -2.81
C PHE A 87 5.70 10.18 -3.51
N THR A 88 4.72 10.82 -4.14
CA THR A 88 3.55 10.18 -4.72
C THR A 88 3.72 10.00 -6.23
N GLY A 89 3.28 8.87 -6.74
CA GLY A 89 3.33 8.60 -8.18
C GLY A 89 2.73 7.25 -8.53
N ILE A 90 2.89 6.87 -9.79
CA ILE A 90 2.50 5.57 -10.29
C ILE A 90 3.61 4.58 -9.97
N PRO A 91 3.29 3.38 -9.45
CA PRO A 91 4.31 2.40 -9.09
C PRO A 91 5.18 1.98 -10.28
N SER A 92 6.49 1.89 -10.05
CA SER A 92 7.42 1.32 -11.02
C SER A 92 7.24 -0.20 -11.09
N ILE A 93 7.83 -0.84 -12.11
CA ILE A 93 7.79 -2.30 -12.23
C ILE A 93 8.46 -3.00 -11.04
N GLN A 94 9.56 -2.45 -10.56
CA GLN A 94 10.25 -3.01 -9.38
C GLN A 94 9.35 -2.89 -8.14
N GLU A 95 8.69 -1.77 -7.96
CA GLU A 95 7.74 -1.56 -6.88
C GLU A 95 6.54 -2.50 -7.00
N LYS A 96 6.03 -2.71 -8.21
CA LYS A 96 4.92 -3.64 -8.45
C LYS A 96 5.26 -5.07 -8.02
N LYS A 97 6.49 -5.53 -8.30
CA LYS A 97 6.95 -6.85 -7.85
C LYS A 97 6.97 -6.97 -6.34
N GLN A 98 7.46 -5.95 -5.65
CA GLN A 98 7.51 -5.93 -4.20
C GLN A 98 6.12 -5.85 -3.58
N ILE A 99 5.24 -5.03 -4.17
CA ILE A 99 3.84 -4.92 -3.74
C ILE A 99 3.11 -6.25 -3.94
N TYR A 100 3.35 -6.93 -5.06
CA TYR A 100 2.78 -8.25 -5.32
C TYR A 100 3.10 -9.23 -4.19
N LEU A 101 4.38 -9.32 -3.80
CA LEU A 101 4.80 -10.20 -2.72
C LEU A 101 4.17 -9.83 -1.38
N ALA A 102 4.07 -8.53 -1.09
CA ALA A 102 3.45 -8.03 0.13
C ALA A 102 1.95 -8.36 0.18
N VAL A 103 1.24 -8.25 -0.94
CA VAL A 103 -0.18 -8.60 -1.03
C VAL A 103 -0.38 -10.10 -0.86
N CYS A 104 0.48 -10.93 -1.45
CA CYS A 104 0.44 -12.37 -1.26
C CYS A 104 0.60 -12.74 0.23
N PHE A 105 1.52 -12.08 0.92
CA PHE A 105 1.69 -12.25 2.36
C PHE A 105 0.38 -11.94 3.12
N TRP A 106 -0.25 -10.82 2.79
CA TRP A 106 -1.51 -10.42 3.42
C TRP A 106 -2.63 -11.44 3.16
N ASN A 107 -2.78 -11.87 1.91
CA ASN A 107 -3.82 -12.83 1.53
C ASN A 107 -3.64 -14.17 2.25
N ASP A 108 -2.40 -14.63 2.39
CA ASP A 108 -2.09 -15.86 3.13
C ASP A 108 -2.38 -15.70 4.63
N ALA A 109 -2.05 -14.56 5.21
CA ALA A 109 -2.34 -14.27 6.61
C ALA A 109 -3.85 -14.27 6.87
N ILE A 110 -4.65 -13.72 5.95
CA ILE A 110 -6.11 -13.71 6.07
C ILE A 110 -6.69 -15.12 6.02
N GLU A 111 -6.17 -15.99 5.15
CA GLU A 111 -6.63 -17.39 5.09
C GLU A 111 -6.49 -18.06 6.46
N ASN A 112 -5.38 -17.82 7.13
CA ASN A 112 -5.18 -18.35 8.49
C ASN A 112 -6.13 -17.74 9.52
N LEU A 113 -6.49 -16.46 9.35
CA LEU A 113 -7.43 -15.78 10.25
C LEU A 113 -8.88 -16.20 10.04
N LYS A 114 -9.25 -16.63 8.83
CA LYS A 114 -10.61 -17.14 8.55
C LYS A 114 -10.96 -18.35 9.39
N GLU A 115 -9.98 -19.18 9.73
CA GLU A 115 -10.18 -20.32 10.60
C GLU A 115 -10.56 -19.89 12.02
N ASN A 116 -10.34 -18.60 12.36
CA ASN A 116 -10.66 -18.00 13.66
C ASN A 116 -11.81 -17.00 13.61
N ASP A 117 -12.70 -17.11 12.60
CA ASP A 117 -13.90 -16.27 12.42
C ASP A 117 -13.63 -14.78 12.11
N PHE A 118 -12.43 -14.44 11.64
CA PHE A 118 -12.13 -13.08 11.15
C PHE A 118 -12.27 -13.04 9.63
N ASP A 119 -13.07 -12.08 9.12
CA ASP A 119 -13.30 -11.93 7.70
C ASP A 119 -12.77 -10.56 7.23
N TYR A 120 -11.54 -10.57 6.71
CA TYR A 120 -10.92 -9.40 6.10
C TYR A 120 -10.90 -9.57 4.58
N PRO A 121 -11.02 -8.48 3.82
CA PRO A 121 -11.00 -8.58 2.36
C PRO A 121 -9.62 -8.95 1.84
N LYS A 122 -9.59 -9.84 0.87
CA LYS A 122 -8.39 -10.17 0.10
C LYS A 122 -8.28 -9.22 -1.09
N ILE A 123 -7.06 -8.97 -1.51
CA ILE A 123 -6.79 -8.19 -2.71
C ILE A 123 -6.42 -9.15 -3.84
N ASN A 124 -7.17 -9.09 -4.92
CA ASN A 124 -6.91 -9.95 -6.09
C ASN A 124 -5.67 -9.43 -6.82
N VAL A 125 -4.66 -10.29 -6.97
CA VAL A 125 -3.37 -9.92 -7.58
C VAL A 125 -3.25 -10.33 -9.05
N SER A 126 -4.31 -10.86 -9.66
CA SER A 126 -4.25 -11.35 -11.05
C SER A 126 -3.84 -10.27 -12.04
N LYS A 127 -4.40 -9.06 -11.92
CA LYS A 127 -4.05 -7.94 -12.79
C LYS A 127 -2.61 -7.48 -12.57
N LEU A 128 -2.18 -7.39 -11.33
CA LEU A 128 -0.82 -6.99 -10.98
C LEU A 128 0.19 -8.02 -11.51
N GLU A 129 -0.10 -9.30 -11.34
CA GLU A 129 0.73 -10.38 -11.86
C GLU A 129 0.86 -10.30 -13.39
N GLU A 130 -0.25 -10.04 -14.09
CA GLU A 130 -0.25 -9.88 -15.54
C GLU A 130 0.60 -8.69 -15.99
N GLU A 131 0.48 -7.55 -15.32
CA GLU A 131 1.30 -6.37 -15.62
C GLU A 131 2.79 -6.66 -15.46
N ILE A 132 3.16 -7.39 -14.42
CA ILE A 132 4.55 -7.78 -14.16
C ILE A 132 5.06 -8.71 -15.27
N LYS A 133 4.26 -9.69 -15.68
CA LYS A 133 4.61 -10.62 -16.76
C LYS A 133 4.76 -9.89 -18.08
N ASN A 134 3.85 -8.98 -18.41
CA ASN A 134 3.88 -8.25 -19.67
C ASN A 134 5.10 -7.33 -19.79
N SER A 135 5.60 -6.81 -18.65
CA SER A 135 6.78 -5.96 -18.64
C SER A 135 8.06 -6.70 -19.06
N LYS A 136 8.09 -8.03 -18.93
CA LYS A 136 9.24 -8.86 -19.31
C LYS A 136 9.34 -9.14 -20.81
N ARG A 137 8.31 -8.78 -21.57
CA ARG A 137 8.23 -9.04 -23.01
C ARG A 137 8.74 -7.87 -23.87
N VAL A 138 9.18 -6.81 -23.23
CA VAL A 138 9.66 -5.61 -23.92
C VAL A 138 11.17 -5.58 -24.01
#